data_36a9b3cc2cef171a8e9d15454d7fbd79
#
_entry.id   36a9b3cc2cef171a8e9d15454d7fbd79
#
_cell.length_a   1.000
_cell.length_b   1.000
_cell.length_c   1.000
_cell.angle_alpha   90.00
_cell.angle_beta   90.00
_cell.angle_gamma   90.00
#
_symmetry.space_group_name_H-M   'P 1'
#
loop_
_entity.id
_entity.type
_entity.pdbx_description
1 polymer ?
#
loop_
_entity_poly.entity_id
_entity_poly.type
_entity_poly.pdbx_seq_one_letter_code
_entity_poly.pdbx_strand_id
1 'polypeptide(L)'
;LVDFVQRLQDKNRCIFVSREKPHRKFLELLWKEKMYMVTQKDLLFSINEIEQMRAEKQISVRAKEIYQETGGWPGCVSLMMRILERREETGEKISVAEVRECYEIAEYIESDILGTLSKLEKDFLEIGTWCPWISKKMCGDIWNIPGSTEIIENLIRKGFLTESEKERYSTAILFKKSFCKQVPEKKFWMLVGGWYESNDFIKEAFLCIKKSEDQTIFKEFAIRNYAKLPYINMGVEDFGEWKENLPELCFLRGMQCCFRQDIDGMDREIRRLEKQLDQTNDLKVKEIYLNLLYARPNFPLDLWMKLLEKNEKTDVSISLY
;
A
#
# COMPACT_ATOMS: atom_id res chain seq x y z
N LEU A 1 6.72 -35.38 -20.08
CA LEU A 1 6.00 -34.26 -20.76
C LEU A 1 6.97 -33.43 -21.60
N VAL A 2 8.09 -32.93 -21.04
CA VAL A 2 9.09 -32.15 -21.80
C VAL A 2 9.63 -32.91 -23.00
N ASP A 3 10.03 -34.17 -22.82
CA ASP A 3 10.52 -35.01 -23.90
C ASP A 3 9.46 -35.27 -24.98
N PHE A 4 8.20 -35.34 -24.59
CA PHE A 4 7.07 -35.41 -25.52
C PHE A 4 6.95 -34.13 -26.33
N VAL A 5 6.98 -32.96 -25.69
CA VAL A 5 6.90 -31.65 -26.36
C VAL A 5 8.07 -31.45 -27.32
N GLN A 6 9.28 -31.88 -26.96
CA GLN A 6 10.45 -31.78 -27.81
C GLN A 6 10.39 -32.66 -29.06
N ARG A 7 9.62 -33.75 -29.02
CA ARG A 7 9.37 -34.66 -30.14
C ARG A 7 8.21 -34.24 -31.05
N LEU A 8 7.42 -33.24 -30.63
CA LEU A 8 6.34 -32.71 -31.46
C LEU A 8 6.93 -32.04 -32.70
N GLN A 9 6.36 -32.37 -33.87
CA GLN A 9 6.71 -31.71 -35.11
C GLN A 9 6.24 -30.24 -35.07
N ASP A 10 6.91 -29.34 -35.79
CA ASP A 10 6.63 -27.90 -35.81
C ASP A 10 5.17 -27.53 -36.24
N LYS A 11 4.44 -28.48 -36.80
CA LYS A 11 3.03 -28.32 -37.19
C LYS A 11 2.04 -28.46 -36.03
N ASN A 12 2.46 -29.02 -34.90
CA ASN A 12 1.59 -29.30 -33.77
C ASN A 12 1.68 -28.17 -32.74
N ARG A 13 0.55 -27.68 -32.27
CA ARG A 13 0.44 -26.74 -31.20
C ARG A 13 -0.17 -27.42 -29.97
N CYS A 14 0.46 -27.28 -28.82
CA CYS A 14 -0.01 -27.82 -27.56
C CYS A 14 -0.25 -26.69 -26.57
N ILE A 15 -1.37 -26.74 -25.86
CA ILE A 15 -1.69 -25.86 -24.76
C ILE A 15 -1.63 -26.70 -23.49
N PHE A 16 -0.78 -26.26 -22.54
CA PHE A 16 -0.70 -26.88 -21.21
C PHE A 16 -1.30 -25.94 -20.20
N VAL A 17 -2.30 -26.41 -19.47
CA VAL A 17 -2.92 -25.65 -18.37
C VAL A 17 -2.47 -26.24 -17.05
N SER A 18 -1.91 -25.42 -16.19
CA SER A 18 -1.44 -25.84 -14.87
C SER A 18 -1.70 -24.73 -13.86
N ARG A 19 -2.00 -25.09 -12.60
CA ARG A 19 -2.02 -24.17 -11.46
C ARG A 19 -0.61 -23.84 -10.94
N GLU A 20 0.38 -24.61 -11.39
CA GLU A 20 1.79 -24.45 -10.98
C GLU A 20 2.63 -23.90 -12.12
N LYS A 21 3.70 -23.17 -11.76
CA LYS A 21 4.70 -22.75 -12.72
C LYS A 21 5.31 -23.98 -13.42
N PRO A 22 5.62 -23.88 -14.71
CA PRO A 22 6.20 -24.98 -15.45
C PRO A 22 7.56 -25.40 -14.83
N HIS A 23 7.80 -26.70 -14.83
CA HIS A 23 9.06 -27.24 -14.34
C HIS A 23 10.26 -26.62 -15.07
N ARG A 24 11.39 -26.48 -14.37
CA ARG A 24 12.63 -25.83 -14.84
C ARG A 24 13.06 -26.24 -16.27
N LYS A 25 12.84 -27.49 -16.66
CA LYS A 25 13.12 -27.97 -18.00
C LYS A 25 12.35 -27.30 -19.14
N PHE A 26 11.18 -26.68 -18.83
CA PHE A 26 10.42 -25.92 -19.83
C PHE A 26 11.01 -24.53 -20.09
N LEU A 27 11.86 -24.00 -19.21
CA LEU A 27 12.54 -22.71 -19.42
C LEU A 27 13.41 -22.71 -20.68
N GLU A 28 14.00 -23.87 -21.05
CA GLU A 28 14.75 -23.99 -22.28
C GLU A 28 13.89 -23.78 -23.53
N LEU A 29 12.62 -24.20 -23.48
CA LEU A 29 11.69 -24.00 -24.60
C LEU A 29 11.26 -22.52 -24.70
N LEU A 30 11.14 -21.83 -23.56
CA LEU A 30 10.92 -20.38 -23.53
C LEU A 30 12.10 -19.63 -24.16
N TRP A 31 13.33 -19.95 -23.78
CA TRP A 31 14.52 -19.29 -24.32
C TRP A 31 14.75 -19.58 -25.82
N LYS A 32 14.25 -20.72 -26.29
CA LYS A 32 14.30 -21.10 -27.73
C LYS A 32 13.09 -20.56 -28.49
N GLU A 33 12.24 -19.73 -27.88
CA GLU A 33 11.01 -19.18 -28.46
C GLU A 33 10.02 -20.25 -28.98
N LYS A 34 10.16 -21.48 -28.47
CA LYS A 34 9.29 -22.62 -28.83
C LYS A 34 8.07 -22.73 -27.91
N MET A 35 8.00 -21.93 -26.86
CA MET A 35 6.92 -21.89 -25.92
C MET A 35 6.61 -20.43 -25.53
N TYR A 36 5.34 -20.12 -25.44
CA TYR A 36 4.85 -18.88 -24.84
C TYR A 36 4.18 -19.21 -23.51
N MET A 37 4.44 -18.42 -22.48
CA MET A 37 3.86 -18.61 -21.16
C MET A 37 2.83 -17.51 -20.89
N VAL A 38 1.57 -17.91 -20.78
CA VAL A 38 0.49 -17.05 -20.29
C VAL A 38 0.46 -17.18 -18.77
N THR A 39 0.64 -16.06 -18.09
CA THR A 39 0.61 -16.00 -16.63
C THR A 39 -0.77 -15.55 -16.13
N GLN A 40 -0.98 -15.66 -14.82
CA GLN A 40 -2.21 -15.13 -14.22
C GLN A 40 -2.43 -13.65 -14.53
N LYS A 41 -1.36 -12.83 -14.55
CA LYS A 41 -1.46 -11.40 -14.87
C LYS A 41 -2.00 -11.14 -16.27
N ASP A 42 -1.64 -12.01 -17.21
CA ASP A 42 -2.08 -11.93 -18.61
C ASP A 42 -3.55 -12.37 -18.77
N LEU A 43 -4.09 -13.09 -17.79
CA LEU A 43 -5.47 -13.56 -17.76
C LEU A 43 -6.43 -12.63 -17.01
N LEU A 44 -5.94 -11.68 -16.24
CA LEU A 44 -6.79 -10.70 -15.57
C LEU A 44 -7.38 -9.74 -16.58
N PHE A 45 -8.68 -9.48 -16.48
CA PHE A 45 -9.33 -8.45 -17.29
C PHE A 45 -8.81 -7.05 -16.93
N SER A 46 -8.41 -6.31 -17.93
CA SER A 46 -8.13 -4.88 -17.82
C SER A 46 -9.44 -4.07 -17.68
N ILE A 47 -9.33 -2.82 -17.21
CA ILE A 47 -10.50 -1.91 -17.15
C ILE A 47 -11.13 -1.73 -18.54
N ASN A 48 -10.33 -1.70 -19.61
CA ASN A 48 -10.84 -1.54 -20.98
C ASN A 48 -11.63 -2.76 -21.46
N GLU A 49 -11.19 -3.98 -21.13
CA GLU A 49 -11.92 -5.20 -21.46
C GLU A 49 -13.24 -5.28 -20.68
N ILE A 50 -13.21 -4.91 -19.38
CA ILE A 50 -14.42 -4.80 -18.56
C ILE A 50 -15.39 -3.76 -19.14
N GLU A 51 -14.87 -2.63 -19.65
CA GLU A 51 -15.71 -1.60 -20.29
C GLU A 51 -16.39 -2.12 -21.56
N GLN A 52 -15.69 -2.89 -22.38
CA GLN A 52 -16.29 -3.53 -23.56
C GLN A 52 -17.40 -4.51 -23.16
N MET A 53 -17.13 -5.40 -22.21
CA MET A 53 -18.13 -6.35 -21.69
C MET A 53 -19.38 -5.64 -21.13
N ARG A 54 -19.16 -4.56 -20.37
CA ARG A 54 -20.21 -3.73 -19.80
C ARG A 54 -21.10 -3.09 -20.87
N ALA A 55 -20.46 -2.53 -21.90
CA ALA A 55 -21.16 -1.88 -23.01
C ALA A 55 -22.04 -2.87 -23.81
N GLU A 56 -21.51 -4.07 -24.08
CA GLU A 56 -22.27 -5.14 -24.74
C GLU A 56 -23.51 -5.56 -23.94
N LYS A 57 -23.42 -5.57 -22.61
CA LYS A 57 -24.50 -5.96 -21.70
C LYS A 57 -25.38 -4.79 -21.24
N GLN A 58 -25.09 -3.58 -21.70
CA GLN A 58 -25.80 -2.34 -21.35
C GLN A 58 -25.85 -2.06 -19.83
N ILE A 59 -24.81 -2.49 -19.09
CA ILE A 59 -24.70 -2.29 -17.63
C ILE A 59 -24.31 -0.84 -17.35
N SER A 60 -25.03 -0.14 -16.47
CA SER A 60 -24.84 1.28 -16.15
C SER A 60 -23.63 1.55 -15.24
N VAL A 61 -23.22 0.58 -14.41
CA VAL A 61 -22.11 0.68 -13.47
C VAL A 61 -20.77 0.84 -14.21
N ARG A 62 -19.86 1.67 -13.69
CA ARG A 62 -18.57 1.96 -14.33
C ARG A 62 -17.61 0.78 -14.24
N ALA A 63 -16.88 0.47 -15.31
CA ALA A 63 -15.88 -0.60 -15.37
C ALA A 63 -14.81 -0.47 -14.27
N LYS A 64 -14.42 0.76 -13.91
CA LYS A 64 -13.46 1.03 -12.83
C LYS A 64 -13.95 0.52 -11.47
N GLU A 65 -15.23 0.65 -11.18
CA GLU A 65 -15.82 0.16 -9.91
C GLU A 65 -15.80 -1.37 -9.87
N ILE A 66 -16.17 -2.03 -10.98
CA ILE A 66 -16.10 -3.48 -11.10
C ILE A 66 -14.66 -3.97 -10.94
N TYR A 67 -13.69 -3.30 -11.58
CA TYR A 67 -12.28 -3.64 -11.43
C TYR A 67 -11.78 -3.46 -9.98
N GLN A 68 -12.20 -2.40 -9.29
CA GLN A 68 -11.83 -2.17 -7.89
C GLN A 68 -12.29 -3.28 -6.94
N GLU A 69 -13.43 -3.90 -7.21
CA GLU A 69 -13.95 -4.99 -6.38
C GLU A 69 -13.42 -6.38 -6.77
N THR A 70 -13.08 -6.58 -8.06
CA THR A 70 -12.69 -7.90 -8.60
C THR A 70 -11.19 -8.04 -8.85
N GLY A 71 -10.45 -6.92 -8.95
CA GLY A 71 -9.06 -6.94 -9.39
C GLY A 71 -8.88 -7.49 -10.81
N GLY A 72 -9.94 -7.52 -11.62
CA GLY A 72 -9.92 -8.10 -12.96
C GLY A 72 -10.01 -9.63 -12.99
N TRP A 73 -10.27 -10.30 -11.86
CA TRP A 73 -10.38 -11.77 -11.81
C TRP A 73 -11.53 -12.27 -12.68
N PRO A 74 -11.26 -13.10 -13.73
CA PRO A 74 -12.25 -13.40 -14.78
C PRO A 74 -13.55 -14.01 -14.26
N GLY A 75 -13.47 -14.97 -13.33
CA GLY A 75 -14.65 -15.61 -12.76
C GLY A 75 -15.53 -14.62 -11.99
N CYS A 76 -14.91 -13.75 -11.17
CA CYS A 76 -15.64 -12.73 -10.41
C CYS A 76 -16.21 -11.64 -11.31
N VAL A 77 -15.45 -11.17 -12.30
CA VAL A 77 -15.95 -10.19 -13.28
C VAL A 77 -17.18 -10.75 -14.01
N SER A 78 -17.07 -11.96 -14.54
CA SER A 78 -18.17 -12.61 -15.29
C SER A 78 -19.42 -12.82 -14.42
N LEU A 79 -19.23 -13.25 -13.18
CA LEU A 79 -20.34 -13.47 -12.24
C LEU A 79 -20.98 -12.15 -11.82
N MET A 80 -20.16 -11.15 -11.49
CA MET A 80 -20.63 -9.80 -11.14
C MET A 80 -21.41 -9.16 -12.30
N MET A 81 -20.89 -9.24 -13.54
CA MET A 81 -21.59 -8.75 -14.73
C MET A 81 -22.97 -9.41 -14.90
N ARG A 82 -23.07 -10.71 -14.69
CA ARG A 82 -24.35 -11.45 -14.79
C ARG A 82 -25.35 -10.99 -13.73
N ILE A 83 -24.90 -10.74 -12.51
CA ILE A 83 -25.78 -10.27 -11.43
C ILE A 83 -26.25 -8.84 -11.72
N LEU A 84 -25.34 -7.94 -12.15
CA LEU A 84 -25.67 -6.57 -12.49
C LEU A 84 -26.69 -6.51 -13.65
N GLU A 85 -26.45 -7.25 -14.74
CA GLU A 85 -27.35 -7.35 -15.89
C GLU A 85 -28.77 -7.76 -15.44
N ARG A 86 -28.89 -8.85 -14.64
CA ARG A 86 -30.18 -9.34 -14.13
C ARG A 86 -30.90 -8.31 -13.26
N ARG A 87 -30.16 -7.56 -12.42
CA ARG A 87 -30.74 -6.53 -11.55
C ARG A 87 -31.22 -5.30 -12.32
N GLU A 88 -30.49 -4.89 -13.32
CA GLU A 88 -30.91 -3.78 -14.19
C GLU A 88 -32.14 -4.13 -15.03
N GLU A 89 -32.26 -5.37 -15.51
CA GLU A 89 -33.47 -5.88 -16.18
C GLU A 89 -34.72 -5.83 -15.28
N THR A 90 -34.53 -6.03 -13.96
CA THR A 90 -35.64 -5.93 -12.98
C THR A 90 -35.88 -4.51 -12.48
N GLY A 91 -35.08 -3.53 -12.94
CA GLY A 91 -35.17 -2.12 -12.52
C GLY A 91 -34.59 -1.85 -11.12
N GLU A 92 -33.90 -2.80 -10.50
CA GLU A 92 -33.25 -2.63 -9.22
C GLU A 92 -31.89 -1.95 -9.38
N LYS A 93 -31.71 -0.82 -8.71
CA LYS A 93 -30.40 -0.16 -8.61
C LYS A 93 -29.63 -0.78 -7.48
N ILE A 94 -28.53 -1.45 -7.79
CA ILE A 94 -27.61 -2.06 -6.85
C ILE A 94 -26.19 -1.54 -7.07
N SER A 95 -25.47 -1.24 -6.01
CA SER A 95 -24.06 -0.87 -6.09
C SER A 95 -23.17 -2.08 -6.32
N VAL A 96 -21.97 -1.88 -6.88
CA VAL A 96 -20.98 -2.95 -7.07
C VAL A 96 -20.57 -3.58 -5.72
N ALA A 97 -20.50 -2.76 -4.66
CA ALA A 97 -20.21 -3.23 -3.32
C ALA A 97 -21.27 -4.19 -2.79
N GLU A 98 -22.55 -3.89 -3.02
CA GLU A 98 -23.67 -4.79 -2.64
C GLU A 98 -23.65 -6.07 -3.46
N VAL A 99 -23.37 -5.99 -4.78
CA VAL A 99 -23.21 -7.20 -5.62
C VAL A 99 -22.06 -8.06 -5.11
N ARG A 100 -20.97 -7.47 -4.65
CA ARG A 100 -19.83 -8.19 -4.06
C ARG A 100 -20.22 -9.01 -2.81
N GLU A 101 -21.21 -8.54 -2.06
CA GLU A 101 -21.75 -9.21 -0.87
C GLU A 101 -22.87 -10.24 -1.21
N CYS A 102 -23.27 -10.36 -2.49
CA CYS A 102 -24.25 -11.36 -2.88
C CYS A 102 -23.75 -12.78 -2.63
N TYR A 103 -24.68 -13.65 -2.23
CA TYR A 103 -24.39 -15.04 -1.89
C TYR A 103 -23.60 -15.79 -2.98
N GLU A 104 -23.96 -15.59 -4.25
CA GLU A 104 -23.32 -16.28 -5.37
C GLU A 104 -21.82 -15.94 -5.51
N ILE A 105 -21.44 -14.67 -5.25
CA ILE A 105 -20.02 -14.28 -5.27
C ILE A 105 -19.31 -14.77 -4.02
N ALA A 106 -19.94 -14.66 -2.86
CA ALA A 106 -19.39 -15.12 -1.62
C ALA A 106 -19.14 -16.65 -1.65
N GLU A 107 -20.11 -17.42 -2.13
CA GLU A 107 -20.00 -18.88 -2.30
C GLU A 107 -18.90 -19.27 -3.29
N TYR A 108 -18.83 -18.61 -4.45
CA TYR A 108 -17.77 -18.84 -5.43
C TYR A 108 -16.37 -18.59 -4.85
N ILE A 109 -16.21 -17.52 -4.09
CA ILE A 109 -14.92 -17.23 -3.46
C ILE A 109 -14.60 -18.24 -2.36
N GLU A 110 -15.55 -18.55 -1.50
CA GLU A 110 -15.32 -19.42 -0.35
C GLU A 110 -15.08 -20.87 -0.79
N SER A 111 -15.92 -21.43 -1.66
CA SER A 111 -15.85 -22.84 -2.05
C SER A 111 -14.78 -23.09 -3.11
N ASP A 112 -14.82 -22.36 -4.22
CA ASP A 112 -14.01 -22.69 -5.40
C ASP A 112 -12.59 -22.13 -5.31
N ILE A 113 -12.42 -21.01 -4.60
CA ILE A 113 -11.15 -20.32 -4.50
C ILE A 113 -10.48 -20.60 -3.15
N LEU A 114 -11.09 -20.16 -2.04
CA LEU A 114 -10.50 -20.30 -0.71
C LEU A 114 -10.49 -21.74 -0.21
N GLY A 115 -11.39 -22.59 -0.71
CA GLY A 115 -11.40 -24.03 -0.45
C GLY A 115 -10.10 -24.74 -0.84
N THR A 116 -9.31 -24.17 -1.78
CA THR A 116 -8.01 -24.71 -2.21
C THR A 116 -6.87 -24.43 -1.26
N LEU A 117 -7.07 -23.59 -0.24
CA LEU A 117 -6.05 -23.18 0.72
C LEU A 117 -6.04 -24.09 1.94
N SER A 118 -4.85 -24.43 2.43
CA SER A 118 -4.65 -25.01 3.74
C SER A 118 -5.02 -24.03 4.85
N LYS A 119 -5.24 -24.52 6.07
CA LYS A 119 -5.50 -23.67 7.23
C LYS A 119 -4.35 -22.68 7.45
N LEU A 120 -3.10 -23.13 7.35
CA LEU A 120 -1.91 -22.31 7.54
C LEU A 120 -1.82 -21.18 6.50
N GLU A 121 -2.17 -21.45 5.24
CA GLU A 121 -2.22 -20.43 4.19
C GLU A 121 -3.33 -19.40 4.45
N LYS A 122 -4.49 -19.83 4.96
CA LYS A 122 -5.59 -18.94 5.35
C LYS A 122 -5.19 -18.03 6.51
N ASP A 123 -4.63 -18.60 7.58
CA ASP A 123 -4.15 -17.84 8.75
C ASP A 123 -3.06 -16.82 8.35
N PHE A 124 -2.18 -17.20 7.43
CA PHE A 124 -1.15 -16.33 6.89
C PHE A 124 -1.74 -15.15 6.08
N LEU A 125 -2.73 -15.42 5.21
CA LEU A 125 -3.42 -14.39 4.44
C LEU A 125 -4.23 -13.45 5.32
N GLU A 126 -4.83 -13.93 6.39
CA GLU A 126 -5.55 -13.10 7.36
C GLU A 126 -4.62 -12.05 7.96
N ILE A 127 -3.44 -12.46 8.41
CA ILE A 127 -2.41 -11.54 8.93
C ILE A 127 -1.95 -10.57 7.81
N GLY A 128 -1.57 -11.11 6.65
CA GLY A 128 -1.02 -10.34 5.54
C GLY A 128 -1.99 -9.33 4.94
N THR A 129 -3.29 -9.57 5.05
CA THR A 129 -4.33 -8.69 4.49
C THR A 129 -4.41 -7.34 5.21
N TRP A 130 -4.11 -7.34 6.49
CA TRP A 130 -4.11 -6.13 7.30
C TRP A 130 -2.86 -5.26 7.10
N CYS A 131 -1.77 -5.87 6.62
CA CYS A 131 -0.53 -5.15 6.34
C CYS A 131 -0.60 -4.40 5.00
N PRO A 132 0.04 -3.23 4.85
CA PRO A 132 0.25 -2.60 3.56
C PRO A 132 0.91 -3.56 2.56
N TRP A 133 1.94 -4.26 2.99
CA TRP A 133 2.61 -5.38 2.34
C TRP A 133 3.32 -6.24 3.38
N ILE A 134 3.77 -7.44 3.01
CA ILE A 134 4.56 -8.33 3.84
C ILE A 134 5.84 -8.72 3.11
N SER A 135 6.86 -9.14 3.84
CA SER A 135 8.09 -9.71 3.27
C SER A 135 8.51 -10.96 4.04
N LYS A 136 9.41 -11.76 3.44
CA LYS A 136 10.00 -12.93 4.11
C LYS A 136 10.69 -12.52 5.41
N LYS A 137 11.42 -11.38 5.39
CA LYS A 137 12.08 -10.81 6.56
C LYS A 137 11.07 -10.46 7.66
N MET A 138 10.00 -9.75 7.32
CA MET A 138 8.95 -9.36 8.27
C MET A 138 8.30 -10.59 8.93
N CYS A 139 8.03 -11.64 8.17
CA CYS A 139 7.47 -12.89 8.69
C CYS A 139 8.39 -13.57 9.71
N GLY A 140 9.71 -13.52 9.49
CA GLY A 140 10.69 -14.01 10.45
C GLY A 140 10.80 -13.14 11.70
N ASP A 141 10.94 -11.84 11.51
CA ASP A 141 11.24 -10.88 12.59
C ASP A 141 10.06 -10.72 13.57
N ILE A 142 8.82 -10.69 13.07
CA ILE A 142 7.64 -10.37 13.89
C ILE A 142 6.90 -11.64 14.34
N TRP A 143 6.58 -12.52 13.40
CA TRP A 143 5.64 -13.62 13.66
C TRP A 143 6.32 -14.98 13.83
N ASN A 144 7.62 -15.07 13.49
CA ASN A 144 8.39 -16.32 13.54
C ASN A 144 7.62 -17.52 12.91
N ILE A 145 7.00 -17.28 11.74
CA ILE A 145 6.19 -18.29 11.03
C ILE A 145 7.12 -19.29 10.34
N PRO A 146 7.14 -20.56 10.79
CA PRO A 146 7.93 -21.59 10.12
C PRO A 146 7.48 -21.80 8.68
N GLY A 147 8.43 -21.92 7.75
CA GLY A 147 8.11 -22.16 6.35
C GLY A 147 7.45 -20.98 5.62
N SER A 148 7.50 -19.75 6.18
CA SER A 148 6.90 -18.56 5.58
C SER A 148 7.32 -18.32 4.14
N THR A 149 8.56 -18.65 3.79
CA THR A 149 9.06 -18.55 2.40
C THR A 149 8.27 -19.44 1.45
N GLU A 150 8.04 -20.71 1.82
CA GLU A 150 7.28 -21.66 1.01
C GLU A 150 5.81 -21.27 0.93
N ILE A 151 5.23 -20.79 2.03
CA ILE A 151 3.84 -20.29 2.07
C ILE A 151 3.69 -19.12 1.10
N ILE A 152 4.57 -18.12 1.15
CA ILE A 152 4.55 -16.96 0.25
C ILE A 152 4.64 -17.42 -1.21
N GLU A 153 5.57 -18.30 -1.54
CA GLU A 153 5.77 -18.81 -2.90
C GLU A 153 4.53 -19.60 -3.40
N ASN A 154 3.90 -20.37 -2.53
CA ASN A 154 2.67 -21.09 -2.85
C ASN A 154 1.50 -20.12 -3.07
N LEU A 155 1.36 -19.10 -2.22
CA LEU A 155 0.30 -18.10 -2.34
C LEU A 155 0.46 -17.22 -3.58
N ILE A 156 1.70 -16.87 -3.94
CA ILE A 156 1.98 -16.18 -5.21
C ILE A 156 1.60 -17.07 -6.40
N ARG A 157 1.96 -18.35 -6.34
CA ARG A 157 1.66 -19.34 -7.38
C ARG A 157 0.16 -19.53 -7.56
N LYS A 158 -0.59 -19.53 -6.46
CA LYS A 158 -2.06 -19.63 -6.45
C LYS A 158 -2.76 -18.28 -6.75
N GLY A 159 -2.03 -17.17 -6.81
CA GLY A 159 -2.55 -15.83 -7.14
C GLY A 159 -3.17 -15.05 -5.99
N PHE A 160 -2.99 -15.50 -4.76
CA PHE A 160 -3.51 -14.81 -3.57
C PHE A 160 -2.60 -13.65 -3.14
N LEU A 161 -1.31 -13.76 -3.40
CA LEU A 161 -0.35 -12.68 -3.18
C LEU A 161 0.18 -12.16 -4.52
N THR A 162 0.35 -10.85 -4.59
CA THR A 162 1.01 -10.16 -5.70
C THR A 162 2.27 -9.49 -5.20
N GLU A 163 3.36 -9.63 -5.95
CA GLU A 163 4.60 -8.90 -5.71
C GLU A 163 4.47 -7.51 -6.35
N SER A 164 4.49 -6.46 -5.52
CA SER A 164 4.42 -5.07 -5.96
C SER A 164 5.80 -4.49 -6.25
N GLU A 165 6.75 -4.77 -5.39
CA GLU A 165 8.17 -4.43 -5.49
C GLU A 165 8.98 -5.65 -5.05
N LYS A 166 10.30 -5.63 -5.29
CA LYS A 166 11.16 -6.75 -4.92
C LYS A 166 10.95 -7.17 -3.46
N GLU A 167 10.54 -8.41 -3.24
CA GLU A 167 10.29 -9.03 -1.94
C GLU A 167 9.18 -8.38 -1.10
N ARG A 168 8.32 -7.53 -1.70
CA ARG A 168 7.13 -6.98 -1.07
C ARG A 168 5.87 -7.59 -1.66
N TYR A 169 5.09 -8.22 -0.82
CA TYR A 169 3.92 -8.99 -1.22
C TYR A 169 2.67 -8.41 -0.57
N SER A 170 1.61 -8.28 -1.32
CA SER A 170 0.31 -7.85 -0.81
C SER A 170 -0.80 -8.81 -1.24
N THR A 171 -1.80 -8.97 -0.39
CA THR A 171 -2.99 -9.76 -0.72
C THR A 171 -3.73 -9.13 -1.90
N ALA A 172 -4.07 -9.95 -2.89
CA ALA A 172 -4.84 -9.50 -4.05
C ALA A 172 -6.18 -8.89 -3.60
N ILE A 173 -6.59 -7.79 -4.25
CA ILE A 173 -7.73 -6.95 -3.85
C ILE A 173 -9.00 -7.78 -3.65
N LEU A 174 -9.26 -8.72 -4.56
CA LEU A 174 -10.42 -9.60 -4.50
C LEU A 174 -10.57 -10.31 -3.13
N PHE A 175 -9.46 -10.73 -2.53
CA PHE A 175 -9.47 -11.56 -1.33
C PHE A 175 -9.36 -10.75 -0.03
N LYS A 176 -8.98 -9.48 -0.11
CA LYS A 176 -8.84 -8.64 1.11
C LYS A 176 -10.09 -8.68 1.97
N LYS A 177 -11.26 -8.46 1.41
CA LYS A 177 -12.53 -8.45 2.16
C LYS A 177 -12.86 -9.81 2.79
N SER A 178 -12.51 -10.92 2.15
CA SER A 178 -12.79 -12.27 2.65
C SER A 178 -11.97 -12.62 3.90
N PHE A 179 -10.79 -12.01 4.07
CA PHE A 179 -9.92 -12.21 5.23
C PHE A 179 -10.04 -11.09 6.29
N CYS A 180 -10.71 -9.96 5.97
CA CYS A 180 -10.92 -8.86 6.93
C CYS A 180 -12.11 -9.11 7.87
N LYS A 181 -12.23 -10.31 8.46
CA LYS A 181 -13.39 -10.67 9.31
C LYS A 181 -13.35 -9.97 10.68
N GLN A 182 -12.18 -9.78 11.24
CA GLN A 182 -12.00 -9.15 12.55
C GLN A 182 -10.88 -8.12 12.48
N VAL A 183 -11.17 -6.88 12.91
CA VAL A 183 -10.14 -5.84 12.98
C VAL A 183 -9.09 -6.25 14.01
N PRO A 184 -7.79 -6.23 13.65
CA PRO A 184 -6.73 -6.59 14.58
C PRO A 184 -6.71 -5.68 15.82
N GLU A 185 -6.31 -6.26 16.94
CA GLU A 185 -6.12 -5.50 18.18
C GLU A 185 -5.02 -4.44 18.02
N LYS A 186 -5.07 -3.41 18.86
CA LYS A 186 -4.08 -2.33 18.92
C LYS A 186 -2.63 -2.85 18.94
N LYS A 187 -2.36 -3.93 19.68
CA LYS A 187 -1.02 -4.54 19.76
C LYS A 187 -0.47 -4.98 18.40
N PHE A 188 -1.33 -5.48 17.52
CA PHE A 188 -0.94 -5.84 16.16
C PHE A 188 -0.44 -4.62 15.38
N TRP A 189 -1.20 -3.53 15.41
CA TRP A 189 -0.84 -2.30 14.70
C TRP A 189 0.45 -1.68 15.20
N MET A 190 0.68 -1.73 16.51
CA MET A 190 1.92 -1.26 17.14
C MET A 190 3.12 -2.12 16.71
N LEU A 191 2.96 -3.44 16.72
CA LEU A 191 4.02 -4.38 16.35
C LEU A 191 4.41 -4.22 14.87
N VAL A 192 3.42 -4.20 13.98
CA VAL A 192 3.62 -4.05 12.54
C VAL A 192 4.16 -2.66 12.19
N GLY A 193 3.57 -1.60 12.77
CA GLY A 193 4.01 -0.23 12.58
C GLY A 193 5.43 0.00 13.08
N GLY A 194 5.78 -0.55 14.25
CA GLY A 194 7.14 -0.48 14.81
C GLY A 194 8.17 -1.20 13.93
N TRP A 195 7.81 -2.34 13.34
CA TRP A 195 8.69 -3.01 12.39
C TRP A 195 8.94 -2.17 11.14
N TYR A 196 7.89 -1.58 10.55
CA TYR A 196 8.05 -0.68 9.41
C TYR A 196 8.91 0.54 9.76
N GLU A 197 8.67 1.17 10.92
CA GLU A 197 9.48 2.30 11.40
C GLU A 197 10.95 1.93 11.54
N SER A 198 11.25 0.79 12.16
CA SER A 198 12.62 0.31 12.38
C SER A 198 13.36 -0.07 11.09
N ASN A 199 12.63 -0.32 10.00
CA ASN A 199 13.18 -0.61 8.68
C ASN A 199 13.04 0.56 7.70
N ASP A 200 12.76 1.76 8.19
CA ASP A 200 12.66 3.02 7.43
C ASP A 200 11.49 3.10 6.42
N PHE A 201 10.45 2.29 6.61
CA PHE A 201 9.21 2.35 5.84
C PHE A 201 8.18 3.25 6.53
N ILE A 202 8.50 4.55 6.60
CA ILE A 202 7.76 5.51 7.44
C ILE A 202 6.30 5.69 6.98
N LYS A 203 6.03 5.57 5.69
CA LYS A 203 4.67 5.64 5.15
C LYS A 203 3.80 4.49 5.65
N GLU A 204 4.30 3.28 5.58
CA GLU A 204 3.62 2.08 6.04
C GLU A 204 3.48 2.07 7.57
N ALA A 205 4.52 2.50 8.27
CA ALA A 205 4.48 2.70 9.72
C ALA A 205 3.36 3.67 10.13
N PHE A 206 3.29 4.83 9.47
CA PHE A 206 2.25 5.82 9.67
C PHE A 206 0.84 5.23 9.51
N LEU A 207 0.60 4.50 8.41
CA LEU A 207 -0.69 3.88 8.14
C LEU A 207 -1.10 2.86 9.22
N CYS A 208 -0.14 2.07 9.73
CA CYS A 208 -0.40 1.08 10.76
C CYS A 208 -0.61 1.73 12.13
N ILE A 209 0.27 2.65 12.52
CA ILE A 209 0.18 3.31 13.84
C ILE A 209 -1.10 4.14 13.95
N LYS A 210 -1.52 4.80 12.87
CA LYS A 210 -2.81 5.50 12.82
C LYS A 210 -3.99 4.58 13.09
N LYS A 211 -3.97 3.35 12.53
CA LYS A 211 -5.02 2.33 12.76
C LYS A 211 -5.04 1.79 14.19
N SER A 212 -4.02 2.04 15.00
CA SER A 212 -4.06 1.68 16.43
C SER A 212 -5.02 2.56 17.24
N GLU A 213 -5.48 3.69 16.66
CA GLU A 213 -6.34 4.68 17.28
C GLU A 213 -5.79 5.24 18.62
N ASP A 214 -4.49 5.04 18.87
CA ASP A 214 -3.82 5.57 20.06
C ASP A 214 -3.13 6.89 19.78
N GLN A 215 -3.73 7.96 20.22
CA GLN A 215 -3.23 9.34 20.01
C GLN A 215 -1.85 9.57 20.64
N THR A 216 -1.56 8.93 21.77
CA THR A 216 -0.26 9.06 22.44
C THR A 216 0.84 8.44 21.62
N ILE A 217 0.65 7.20 21.17
CA ILE A 217 1.61 6.47 20.33
C ILE A 217 1.79 7.16 18.99
N PHE A 218 0.68 7.61 18.39
CA PHE A 218 0.72 8.33 17.13
C PHE A 218 1.53 9.64 17.23
N LYS A 219 1.33 10.38 18.31
CA LYS A 219 2.08 11.61 18.60
C LYS A 219 3.58 11.34 18.81
N GLU A 220 3.93 10.31 19.59
CA GLU A 220 5.33 9.91 19.80
C GLU A 220 6.00 9.50 18.48
N PHE A 221 5.30 8.73 17.65
CA PHE A 221 5.75 8.39 16.30
C PHE A 221 5.96 9.64 15.44
N ALA A 222 5.03 10.58 15.47
CA ALA A 222 5.12 11.83 14.71
C ALA A 222 6.33 12.68 15.15
N ILE A 223 6.59 12.77 16.45
CA ILE A 223 7.76 13.47 17.01
C ILE A 223 9.05 12.80 16.55
N ARG A 224 9.14 11.47 16.58
CA ARG A 224 10.37 10.76 16.15
C ARG A 224 10.63 10.92 14.64
N ASN A 225 9.57 11.05 13.83
CA ASN A 225 9.66 11.07 12.37
C ASN A 225 9.27 12.42 11.75
N TYR A 226 9.29 13.51 12.51
CA TYR A 226 8.81 14.82 12.10
C TYR A 226 9.40 15.31 10.76
N ALA A 227 10.68 15.04 10.51
CA ALA A 227 11.35 15.49 9.30
C ALA A 227 10.92 14.72 8.03
N LYS A 228 10.49 13.46 8.16
CA LYS A 228 10.09 12.60 7.04
C LYS A 228 8.59 12.70 6.73
N LEU A 229 7.78 12.90 7.76
CA LEU A 229 6.32 12.88 7.65
C LEU A 229 5.74 13.90 6.64
N PRO A 230 6.22 15.14 6.51
CA PRO A 230 5.67 16.09 5.54
C PRO A 230 5.71 15.59 4.08
N TYR A 231 6.67 14.74 3.75
CA TYR A 231 6.87 14.21 2.38
C TYR A 231 6.04 12.94 2.09
N ILE A 232 5.30 12.43 3.08
CA ILE A 232 4.50 11.19 2.97
C ILE A 232 3.03 11.45 2.64
N ASN A 233 2.71 12.54 1.94
CA ASN A 233 1.33 12.84 1.56
C ASN A 233 0.40 13.20 2.74
N MET A 234 0.86 14.08 3.61
CA MET A 234 0.22 14.47 4.86
C MET A 234 -0.91 15.52 4.72
N GLY A 235 -1.42 15.74 3.51
CA GLY A 235 -2.51 16.71 3.30
C GLY A 235 -3.83 16.40 4.03
N VAL A 236 -3.92 15.25 4.68
CA VAL A 236 -5.14 14.72 5.29
C VAL A 236 -5.12 14.79 6.83
N GLU A 237 -3.92 14.80 7.46
CA GLU A 237 -3.83 14.77 8.92
C GLU A 237 -3.84 16.18 9.53
N ASP A 238 -4.59 16.35 10.60
CA ASP A 238 -4.62 17.59 11.34
C ASP A 238 -3.76 17.51 12.62
N PHE A 239 -2.57 18.12 12.56
CA PHE A 239 -1.71 18.26 13.75
C PHE A 239 -2.07 19.46 14.62
N GLY A 240 -3.06 20.25 14.21
CA GLY A 240 -3.53 21.41 14.94
C GLY A 240 -4.15 21.10 16.30
N GLU A 241 -4.59 19.85 16.51
CA GLU A 241 -5.11 19.39 17.80
C GLU A 241 -4.02 19.30 18.89
N TRP A 242 -2.77 19.07 18.49
CA TRP A 242 -1.64 19.01 19.41
C TRP A 242 -1.10 20.40 19.71
N LYS A 243 -1.55 20.98 20.82
CA LYS A 243 -1.26 22.38 21.20
C LYS A 243 0.10 22.59 21.87
N GLU A 244 0.82 21.52 22.18
CA GLU A 244 2.12 21.60 22.84
C GLU A 244 3.14 22.32 21.96
N ASN A 245 4.02 23.06 22.61
CA ASN A 245 5.09 23.83 21.96
C ASN A 245 6.39 23.02 21.80
N LEU A 246 6.27 21.73 21.46
CA LEU A 246 7.45 20.94 21.10
C LEU A 246 7.96 21.35 19.72
N PRO A 247 9.28 21.49 19.51
CA PRO A 247 9.84 21.95 18.22
C PRO A 247 9.37 21.12 17.03
N GLU A 248 9.34 19.80 17.18
CA GLU A 248 8.90 18.87 16.14
C GLU A 248 7.42 19.07 15.78
N LEU A 249 6.57 19.35 16.78
CA LEU A 249 5.15 19.61 16.53
C LEU A 249 4.93 20.98 15.90
N CYS A 250 5.72 21.99 16.28
CA CYS A 250 5.72 23.28 15.60
C CYS A 250 6.11 23.12 14.11
N PHE A 251 7.12 22.30 13.82
CA PHE A 251 7.51 21.99 12.46
C PHE A 251 6.38 21.32 11.66
N LEU A 252 5.77 20.27 12.20
CA LEU A 252 4.68 19.54 11.54
C LEU A 252 3.49 20.45 11.24
N ARG A 253 3.06 21.29 12.21
CA ARG A 253 1.99 22.26 12.00
C ARG A 253 2.36 23.33 10.98
N GLY A 254 3.60 23.83 11.05
CA GLY A 254 4.11 24.81 10.09
C GLY A 254 4.15 24.27 8.67
N MET A 255 4.64 23.04 8.48
CA MET A 255 4.62 22.38 7.18
C MET A 255 3.18 22.12 6.68
N GLN A 256 2.27 21.78 7.56
CA GLN A 256 0.86 21.64 7.22
C GLN A 256 0.26 22.95 6.74
N CYS A 257 0.57 24.08 7.43
CA CYS A 257 0.19 25.42 6.99
C CYS A 257 0.77 25.74 5.61
N CYS A 258 2.03 25.39 5.36
CA CYS A 258 2.68 25.55 4.06
C CYS A 258 1.90 24.85 2.94
N PHE A 259 1.54 23.57 3.11
CA PHE A 259 0.76 22.81 2.13
C PHE A 259 -0.65 23.36 1.92
N ARG A 260 -1.25 23.98 2.94
CA ARG A 260 -2.57 24.63 2.87
C ARG A 260 -2.48 26.08 2.38
N GLN A 261 -1.29 26.59 2.09
CA GLN A 261 -1.01 28.00 1.72
C GLN A 261 -1.43 29.00 2.82
N ASP A 262 -1.50 28.57 4.08
CA ASP A 262 -1.74 29.41 5.26
C ASP A 262 -0.42 30.00 5.75
N ILE A 263 0.02 31.09 5.12
CA ILE A 263 1.28 31.77 5.45
C ILE A 263 1.25 32.31 6.87
N ASP A 264 0.13 32.85 7.32
CA ASP A 264 0.01 33.42 8.67
C ASP A 264 0.11 32.31 9.75
N GLY A 265 -0.47 31.14 9.47
CA GLY A 265 -0.33 29.95 10.30
C GLY A 265 1.11 29.50 10.43
N MET A 266 1.81 29.43 9.29
CA MET A 266 3.21 29.07 9.24
C MET A 266 4.09 30.07 10.01
N ASP A 267 3.87 31.37 9.83
CA ASP A 267 4.59 32.42 10.53
C ASP A 267 4.34 32.39 12.07
N ARG A 268 3.18 31.93 12.51
CA ARG A 268 2.92 31.68 13.94
C ARG A 268 3.80 30.58 14.51
N GLU A 269 3.96 29.48 13.79
CA GLU A 269 4.82 28.36 14.23
C GLU A 269 6.30 28.74 14.18
N ILE A 270 6.76 29.48 13.16
CA ILE A 270 8.12 30.03 13.08
C ILE A 270 8.43 30.89 14.30
N ARG A 271 7.52 31.82 14.65
CA ARG A 271 7.69 32.69 15.84
C ARG A 271 7.72 31.91 17.17
N ARG A 272 7.04 30.76 17.24
CA ARG A 272 7.12 29.89 18.41
C ARG A 272 8.50 29.25 18.55
N LEU A 273 9.09 28.82 17.44
CA LEU A 273 10.44 28.26 17.41
C LEU A 273 11.51 29.34 17.72
N GLU A 274 11.35 30.57 17.19
CA GLU A 274 12.23 31.70 17.54
C GLU A 274 12.31 31.96 19.04
N LYS A 275 11.13 32.01 19.70
CA LYS A 275 11.08 32.21 21.17
C LYS A 275 11.76 31.07 21.94
N GLN A 276 11.71 29.84 21.44
CA GLN A 276 12.41 28.71 22.07
C GLN A 276 13.93 28.81 21.87
N LEU A 277 14.39 29.25 20.69
CA LEU A 277 15.80 29.50 20.41
C LEU A 277 16.39 30.53 21.33
N ASP A 278 15.67 31.63 21.58
CA ASP A 278 16.11 32.69 22.50
C ASP A 278 16.28 32.18 23.95
N GLN A 279 15.55 31.11 24.31
CA GLN A 279 15.56 30.55 25.65
C GLN A 279 16.58 29.43 25.85
N THR A 280 16.84 28.58 24.82
CA THR A 280 17.56 27.32 25.04
C THR A 280 18.89 27.20 24.31
N ASN A 281 19.14 27.99 23.28
CA ASN A 281 20.29 27.86 22.38
C ASN A 281 20.55 26.39 21.91
N ASP A 282 19.47 25.59 21.79
CA ASP A 282 19.51 24.18 21.43
C ASP A 282 19.73 24.05 19.92
N LEU A 283 20.76 23.28 19.52
CA LEU A 283 21.09 23.05 18.11
C LEU A 283 19.96 22.36 17.35
N LYS A 284 19.24 21.46 17.99
CA LYS A 284 18.10 20.77 17.37
C LYS A 284 16.93 21.73 17.09
N VAL A 285 16.63 22.60 18.04
CA VAL A 285 15.61 23.65 17.84
C VAL A 285 16.00 24.58 16.72
N LYS A 286 17.29 24.95 16.64
CA LYS A 286 17.83 25.79 15.56
C LYS A 286 17.71 25.12 14.20
N GLU A 287 18.02 23.84 14.09
CA GLU A 287 17.88 23.08 12.86
C GLU A 287 16.40 23.02 12.42
N ILE A 288 15.50 22.68 13.31
CA ILE A 288 14.04 22.63 13.04
C ILE A 288 13.52 23.99 12.58
N TYR A 289 13.94 25.08 13.26
CA TYR A 289 13.59 26.45 12.90
C TYR A 289 14.05 26.79 11.48
N LEU A 290 15.33 26.53 11.13
CA LEU A 290 15.89 26.81 9.83
C LEU A 290 15.18 26.02 8.73
N ASN A 291 14.88 24.75 8.96
CA ASN A 291 14.17 23.91 8.01
C ASN A 291 12.75 24.43 7.75
N LEU A 292 12.03 24.84 8.79
CA LEU A 292 10.71 25.42 8.62
C LEU A 292 10.74 26.78 7.93
N LEU A 293 11.70 27.62 8.30
CA LEU A 293 11.89 28.94 7.69
C LEU A 293 12.22 28.82 6.20
N TYR A 294 13.07 27.85 5.82
CA TYR A 294 13.39 27.55 4.43
C TYR A 294 12.19 27.07 3.61
N ALA A 295 11.31 26.28 4.22
CA ALA A 295 10.09 25.79 3.57
C ALA A 295 9.03 26.88 3.34
N ARG A 296 9.22 28.09 3.90
CA ARG A 296 8.28 29.21 3.77
C ARG A 296 8.21 29.71 2.33
N PRO A 297 7.02 29.78 1.71
CA PRO A 297 6.85 30.40 0.39
C PRO A 297 7.36 31.85 0.37
N ASN A 298 8.03 32.22 -0.71
CA ASN A 298 8.59 33.57 -0.90
C ASN A 298 9.62 33.98 0.18
N PHE A 299 10.40 33.03 0.67
CA PHE A 299 11.46 33.32 1.62
C PHE A 299 12.48 34.29 1.01
N PRO A 300 12.84 35.43 1.66
CA PRO A 300 13.75 36.41 1.11
C PRO A 300 15.19 35.87 0.98
N LEU A 301 15.76 35.93 -0.22
CA LEU A 301 17.09 35.41 -0.52
C LEU A 301 18.20 36.12 0.29
N ASP A 302 18.02 37.40 0.56
CA ASP A 302 18.91 38.19 1.41
C ASP A 302 18.94 37.77 2.87
N LEU A 303 17.82 37.31 3.38
CA LEU A 303 17.76 36.71 4.73
C LEU A 303 18.47 35.35 4.76
N TRP A 304 18.35 34.58 3.69
CA TRP A 304 19.07 33.33 3.50
C TRP A 304 20.59 33.53 3.53
N MET A 305 21.09 34.50 2.76
CA MET A 305 22.53 34.81 2.74
C MET A 305 23.06 35.23 4.11
N LYS A 306 22.30 36.04 4.87
CA LYS A 306 22.66 36.42 6.25
C LYS A 306 22.67 35.23 7.21
N LEU A 307 21.78 34.27 7.02
CA LEU A 307 21.73 33.04 7.84
C LEU A 307 22.88 32.09 7.52
N LEU A 308 23.29 31.98 6.25
CA LEU A 308 24.46 31.23 5.83
C LEU A 308 25.74 31.83 6.40
N GLU A 309 25.95 33.15 6.26
CA GLU A 309 27.09 33.85 6.83
C GLU A 309 27.21 33.71 8.37
N LYS A 310 26.05 33.62 9.06
CA LYS A 310 26.00 33.40 10.50
C LYS A 310 26.26 31.95 10.88
N ASN A 311 26.00 31.00 9.97
CA ASN A 311 26.16 29.55 10.18
C ASN A 311 27.57 29.03 9.78
N GLU A 312 28.35 29.72 8.94
CA GLU A 312 29.72 29.33 8.67
C GLU A 312 30.62 29.30 9.93
N LYS A 313 30.12 29.86 11.04
CA LYS A 313 30.76 29.78 12.37
C LYS A 313 30.26 28.66 13.26
N THR A 314 29.29 27.82 12.81
CA THR A 314 28.76 26.73 13.58
C THR A 314 28.59 25.52 12.67
N ASP A 315 29.16 24.36 13.03
CA ASP A 315 29.08 23.05 12.33
C ASP A 315 27.63 22.50 12.26
N VAL A 316 26.69 23.28 11.72
CA VAL A 316 25.33 22.81 11.46
C VAL A 316 25.25 22.39 9.99
N SER A 317 25.30 21.10 9.71
CA SER A 317 25.00 20.55 8.41
C SER A 317 23.53 20.80 8.08
N ILE A 318 23.24 21.72 7.15
CA ILE A 318 21.90 21.88 6.58
C ILE A 318 21.73 20.73 5.59
N SER A 319 20.94 19.75 5.96
CA SER A 319 20.53 18.67 5.09
C SER A 319 19.52 19.22 4.09
N LEU A 320 19.99 19.58 2.88
CA LEU A 320 19.12 19.86 1.74
C LEU A 320 18.60 18.54 1.20
N TYR A 321 17.34 18.23 1.47
CA TYR A 321 16.60 17.15 0.82
C TYR A 321 15.68 17.71 -0.27
#